data_cd8cbd59dc2d79ea375deffce4eedd45
#
_entry.id   cd8cbd59dc2d79ea375deffce4eedd45
#
_cell.length_a   1.000
_cell.length_b   1.000
_cell.length_c   1.000
_cell.angle_alpha   90.00
_cell.angle_beta   90.00
_cell.angle_gamma   90.00
#
_symmetry.space_group_name_H-M   'P 1'
#
loop_
_entity.id
_entity.type
_entity.pdbx_description
1 polymer ?
#
loop_
_entity_poly.entity_id
_entity_poly.type
_entity_poly.pdbx_seq_one_letter_code
_entity_poly.pdbx_strand_id
1 'polypeptide(L)'
;MTTSWIKKLAIASAFALPALAPLSASAGPTLDAIKQKGVLRCGVNTGLLGFSAPDAQGKWSGLDVDFCRAVAAVILRDPNKVEFVPTNAQNRFTTLQSGEVDMLARNTTWTSSRDATMGSTFAGTLFYDGQGFMVKKSAKINRAAQLNGATICVQPGTTTELNLSDFFRSKKMTFKPVVIAELNQIEQAFFAGRCDVYTTDISGLAATRRKAPTPDDYVILPDAISKEPLGPMIRRGDWDFFNIVRWTLFGLVEAEEYGVTAANVDRMKAESKDPVIQRIVGTSGDLGKGMGLDADWLVRAVKSVGNYGEIYTRNIGPLGIERGQNAQWKDGGLMYAPPLR
;
A
#
# COMPACT_ATOMS: atom_id res chain seq x y z
N MET A 1 -45.61 24.44 82.01
CA MET A 1 -45.26 23.05 82.25
C MET A 1 -45.54 22.23 81.05
N THR A 2 -44.55 21.92 80.25
CA THR A 2 -44.51 20.78 79.32
C THR A 2 -43.22 20.88 78.55
N THR A 3 -42.28 20.03 78.88
CA THR A 3 -40.98 19.86 78.25
C THR A 3 -41.10 19.04 76.98
N SER A 4 -40.69 19.63 75.81
CA SER A 4 -40.62 18.93 74.51
C SER A 4 -39.23 18.41 74.30
N TRP A 5 -39.13 17.10 74.09
CA TRP A 5 -37.86 16.41 73.68
C TRP A 5 -37.70 16.40 72.17
N ILE A 6 -36.70 17.08 71.70
CA ILE A 6 -36.30 17.02 70.29
C ILE A 6 -35.27 15.91 70.11
N LYS A 7 -35.65 14.82 69.40
CA LYS A 7 -34.76 13.73 69.01
C LYS A 7 -33.98 14.21 67.73
N LYS A 8 -32.65 14.31 67.81
CA LYS A 8 -31.79 14.54 66.71
C LYS A 8 -31.60 13.23 65.91
N LEU A 9 -32.12 13.15 64.69
CA LEU A 9 -31.81 12.10 63.76
C LEU A 9 -30.49 12.48 63.02
N ALA A 10 -29.44 11.68 63.19
CA ALA A 10 -28.23 11.77 62.45
C ALA A 10 -28.41 10.95 61.16
N ILE A 11 -28.48 11.63 59.98
CA ILE A 11 -28.49 10.99 58.67
C ILE A 11 -27.03 10.81 58.27
N ALA A 12 -26.55 9.56 58.27
CA ALA A 12 -25.26 9.18 57.72
C ALA A 12 -25.40 9.05 56.20
N SER A 13 -24.95 10.05 55.45
CA SER A 13 -24.84 9.98 53.98
C SER A 13 -23.63 9.15 53.62
N ALA A 14 -23.85 7.91 53.19
CA ALA A 14 -22.82 7.08 52.59
C ALA A 14 -22.54 7.58 51.16
N PHE A 15 -21.42 8.26 50.95
CA PHE A 15 -20.90 8.57 49.62
C PHE A 15 -20.37 7.28 48.99
N ALA A 16 -21.14 6.68 48.08
CA ALA A 16 -20.66 5.64 47.19
C ALA A 16 -19.75 6.28 46.12
N LEU A 17 -18.44 6.10 46.25
CA LEU A 17 -17.51 6.41 45.14
C LEU A 17 -17.81 5.46 43.98
N PRO A 18 -18.07 5.98 42.75
CA PRO A 18 -18.14 5.13 41.57
C PRO A 18 -16.75 4.53 41.33
N ALA A 19 -16.64 3.20 41.36
CA ALA A 19 -15.46 2.49 40.92
C ALA A 19 -15.24 2.81 39.45
N LEU A 20 -14.22 3.60 39.13
CA LEU A 20 -13.73 3.78 37.78
C LEU A 20 -13.17 2.42 37.29
N ALA A 21 -14.03 1.65 36.62
CA ALA A 21 -13.57 0.51 35.85
C ALA A 21 -12.55 1.01 34.83
N PRO A 22 -11.39 0.37 34.66
CA PRO A 22 -10.45 0.74 33.59
C PRO A 22 -11.20 0.58 32.27
N LEU A 23 -11.38 1.68 31.53
CA LEU A 23 -11.80 1.66 30.14
C LEU A 23 -10.71 0.89 29.40
N SER A 24 -10.97 -0.38 29.10
CA SER A 24 -10.15 -1.13 28.16
C SER A 24 -10.13 -0.32 26.88
N ALA A 25 -8.94 0.19 26.48
CA ALA A 25 -8.76 0.81 25.18
C ALA A 25 -9.17 -0.23 24.14
N SER A 26 -10.37 -0.06 23.56
CA SER A 26 -10.80 -0.88 22.43
C SER A 26 -9.95 -0.47 21.24
N ALA A 27 -9.31 -1.43 20.59
CA ALA A 27 -8.72 -1.20 19.30
C ALA A 27 -9.81 -0.71 18.33
N GLY A 28 -9.41 -0.06 17.22
CA GLY A 28 -10.40 0.42 16.26
C GLY A 28 -11.17 -0.72 15.58
N PRO A 29 -12.35 -0.42 15.00
CA PRO A 29 -13.28 -1.46 14.53
C PRO A 29 -12.72 -2.39 13.46
N THR A 30 -11.79 -1.92 12.62
CA THR A 30 -11.14 -2.75 11.59
C THR A 30 -10.11 -3.68 12.20
N LEU A 31 -9.27 -3.18 13.12
CA LEU A 31 -8.25 -3.99 13.81
C LEU A 31 -8.89 -5.08 14.67
N ASP A 32 -9.96 -4.77 15.38
CA ASP A 32 -10.70 -5.75 16.19
C ASP A 32 -11.31 -6.84 15.30
N ALA A 33 -11.90 -6.47 14.16
CA ALA A 33 -12.45 -7.43 13.23
C ALA A 33 -11.38 -8.35 12.62
N ILE A 34 -10.19 -7.83 12.28
CA ILE A 34 -9.06 -8.63 11.79
C ILE A 34 -8.62 -9.64 12.86
N LYS A 35 -8.43 -9.18 14.11
CA LYS A 35 -8.03 -10.04 15.23
C LYS A 35 -9.07 -11.12 15.51
N GLN A 36 -10.35 -10.77 15.52
CA GLN A 36 -11.46 -11.70 15.76
C GLN A 36 -11.60 -12.76 14.66
N LYS A 37 -11.49 -12.36 13.39
CA LYS A 37 -11.59 -13.27 12.23
C LYS A 37 -10.32 -14.09 12.04
N GLY A 38 -9.18 -13.62 12.56
CA GLY A 38 -7.87 -14.26 12.38
C GLY A 38 -7.33 -14.18 10.95
N VAL A 39 -7.82 -13.26 10.13
CA VAL A 39 -7.39 -13.07 8.73
C VAL A 39 -7.45 -11.59 8.35
N LEU A 40 -6.45 -11.12 7.59
CA LEU A 40 -6.41 -9.81 6.95
C LEU A 40 -6.94 -9.93 5.51
N ARG A 41 -8.02 -9.22 5.16
CA ARG A 41 -8.51 -9.17 3.79
C ARG A 41 -7.88 -7.99 3.06
N CYS A 42 -7.04 -8.30 2.08
CA CYS A 42 -6.27 -7.32 1.33
C CYS A 42 -6.77 -7.22 -0.11
N GLY A 43 -7.30 -6.05 -0.49
CA GLY A 43 -7.66 -5.75 -1.87
C GLY A 43 -6.41 -5.53 -2.71
N VAL A 44 -6.27 -6.31 -3.78
CA VAL A 44 -5.10 -6.35 -4.66
C VAL A 44 -5.49 -6.15 -6.13
N ASN A 45 -4.52 -5.96 -7.03
CA ASN A 45 -4.80 -5.89 -8.46
C ASN A 45 -5.16 -7.29 -9.00
N THR A 46 -5.87 -7.33 -10.11
CA THR A 46 -6.36 -8.58 -10.76
C THR A 46 -5.29 -9.39 -11.48
N GLY A 47 -4.03 -8.92 -11.53
CA GLY A 47 -2.93 -9.64 -12.20
C GLY A 47 -1.80 -8.76 -12.72
N LEU A 48 -1.40 -7.73 -11.95
CA LEU A 48 -0.28 -6.86 -12.31
C LEU A 48 1.05 -7.46 -11.83
N LEU A 49 1.87 -7.95 -12.77
CA LEU A 49 3.18 -8.51 -12.45
C LEU A 49 4.05 -7.52 -11.67
N GLY A 50 4.79 -8.04 -10.70
CA GLY A 50 5.63 -7.24 -9.80
C GLY A 50 4.90 -6.58 -8.65
N PHE A 51 3.58 -6.35 -8.73
CA PHE A 51 2.76 -5.76 -7.67
C PHE A 51 1.82 -6.76 -7.01
N SER A 52 0.91 -7.33 -7.77
CA SER A 52 0.03 -8.40 -7.29
C SER A 52 -0.47 -9.24 -8.48
N ALA A 53 0.03 -10.45 -8.57
CA ALA A 53 -0.37 -11.41 -9.60
C ALA A 53 -0.37 -12.83 -9.02
N PRO A 54 -1.42 -13.63 -9.30
CA PRO A 54 -1.40 -15.05 -9.00
C PRO A 54 -0.57 -15.81 -10.06
N ASP A 55 0.11 -16.85 -9.64
CA ASP A 55 0.69 -17.84 -10.55
C ASP A 55 -0.37 -18.85 -11.05
N ALA A 56 0.06 -19.83 -11.84
CA ALA A 56 -0.83 -20.87 -12.37
C ALA A 56 -1.46 -21.77 -11.29
N GLN A 57 -0.89 -21.77 -10.08
CA GLN A 57 -1.38 -22.49 -8.91
C GLN A 57 -2.25 -21.61 -8.00
N GLY A 58 -2.48 -20.35 -8.39
CA GLY A 58 -3.24 -19.38 -7.60
C GLY A 58 -2.46 -18.74 -6.45
N LYS A 59 -1.14 -18.96 -6.36
CA LYS A 59 -0.29 -18.35 -5.35
C LYS A 59 0.05 -16.91 -5.74
N TRP A 60 -0.36 -15.98 -4.88
CA TRP A 60 -0.10 -14.55 -5.08
C TRP A 60 1.34 -14.15 -4.79
N SER A 61 1.90 -13.26 -5.61
CA SER A 61 3.22 -12.64 -5.45
C SER A 61 3.22 -11.19 -5.91
N GLY A 62 4.19 -10.41 -5.42
CA GLY A 62 4.37 -9.01 -5.79
C GLY A 62 4.60 -8.10 -4.58
N LEU A 63 4.98 -6.86 -4.83
CA LEU A 63 5.29 -5.84 -3.82
C LEU A 63 4.09 -5.54 -2.92
N ASP A 64 2.91 -5.36 -3.49
CA ASP A 64 1.66 -5.14 -2.76
C ASP A 64 1.28 -6.38 -1.92
N VAL A 65 1.47 -7.58 -2.48
CA VAL A 65 1.21 -8.86 -1.81
C VAL A 65 2.12 -9.06 -0.61
N ASP A 66 3.42 -8.82 -0.77
CA ASP A 66 4.38 -8.93 0.32
C ASP A 66 4.12 -7.91 1.42
N PHE A 67 3.66 -6.70 1.06
CA PHE A 67 3.25 -5.71 2.04
C PHE A 67 2.01 -6.17 2.84
N CYS A 68 1.00 -6.77 2.20
CA CYS A 68 -0.14 -7.36 2.92
C CYS A 68 0.31 -8.47 3.88
N ARG A 69 1.25 -9.34 3.45
CA ARG A 69 1.83 -10.38 4.30
C ARG A 69 2.60 -9.80 5.48
N ALA A 70 3.34 -8.70 5.28
CA ALA A 70 4.02 -8.00 6.37
C ALA A 70 3.03 -7.51 7.42
N VAL A 71 1.94 -6.86 7.00
CA VAL A 71 0.89 -6.38 7.91
C VAL A 71 0.22 -7.54 8.67
N ALA A 72 -0.07 -8.67 7.99
CA ALA A 72 -0.62 -9.85 8.64
C ALA A 72 0.37 -10.47 9.66
N ALA A 73 1.65 -10.55 9.33
CA ALA A 73 2.69 -11.02 10.25
C ALA A 73 2.78 -10.13 11.50
N VAL A 74 2.61 -8.82 11.34
CA VAL A 74 2.59 -7.85 12.44
C VAL A 74 1.38 -8.07 13.36
N ILE A 75 0.16 -8.14 12.80
CA ILE A 75 -1.08 -8.20 13.57
C ILE A 75 -1.39 -9.62 14.08
N LEU A 76 -1.26 -10.62 13.20
CA LEU A 76 -1.73 -11.99 13.38
C LEU A 76 -0.60 -12.99 13.64
N ARG A 77 0.65 -12.51 13.66
CA ARG A 77 1.88 -13.31 13.85
C ARG A 77 2.10 -14.39 12.78
N ASP A 78 1.40 -14.30 11.65
CA ASP A 78 1.49 -15.26 10.56
C ASP A 78 1.29 -14.53 9.22
N PRO A 79 2.28 -14.50 8.31
CA PRO A 79 2.19 -13.86 7.01
C PRO A 79 1.20 -14.53 6.05
N ASN A 80 0.77 -15.76 6.37
CA ASN A 80 -0.17 -16.52 5.55
C ASN A 80 -1.63 -16.26 5.91
N LYS A 81 -1.89 -15.56 7.00
CA LYS A 81 -3.25 -15.16 7.41
C LYS A 81 -3.73 -13.93 6.63
N VAL A 82 -3.63 -14.01 5.31
CA VAL A 82 -4.10 -13.01 4.35
C VAL A 82 -5.03 -13.66 3.34
N GLU A 83 -6.17 -13.04 3.13
CA GLU A 83 -7.05 -13.29 1.99
C GLU A 83 -6.83 -12.17 0.96
N PHE A 84 -6.41 -12.56 -0.25
CA PHE A 84 -6.23 -11.61 -1.35
C PHE A 84 -7.52 -11.51 -2.15
N VAL A 85 -8.10 -10.30 -2.19
CA VAL A 85 -9.35 -10.01 -2.91
C VAL A 85 -9.03 -9.19 -4.15
N PRO A 86 -9.10 -9.79 -5.36
CA PRO A 86 -8.83 -9.06 -6.60
C PRO A 86 -9.86 -7.96 -6.84
N THR A 87 -9.38 -6.75 -7.11
CA THR A 87 -10.23 -5.60 -7.45
C THR A 87 -9.74 -4.93 -8.74
N ASN A 88 -10.66 -4.48 -9.58
CA ASN A 88 -10.30 -3.65 -10.72
C ASN A 88 -10.19 -2.16 -10.33
N ALA A 89 -9.86 -1.29 -11.29
CA ALA A 89 -9.65 0.13 -11.00
C ALA A 89 -10.92 0.86 -10.56
N GLN A 90 -12.11 0.41 -11.00
CA GLN A 90 -13.39 1.04 -10.71
C GLN A 90 -13.95 0.64 -9.36
N ASN A 91 -13.89 -0.65 -8.99
CA ASN A 91 -14.56 -1.16 -7.79
C ASN A 91 -13.72 -1.14 -6.52
N ARG A 92 -12.37 -0.95 -6.60
CA ARG A 92 -11.47 -1.01 -5.43
C ARG A 92 -11.92 -0.13 -4.27
N PHE A 93 -12.41 1.09 -4.54
CA PHE A 93 -12.80 2.04 -3.49
C PHE A 93 -14.11 1.63 -2.82
N THR A 94 -15.10 1.16 -3.59
CA THR A 94 -16.37 0.63 -3.05
C THR A 94 -16.14 -0.64 -2.24
N THR A 95 -15.27 -1.53 -2.70
CA THR A 95 -14.85 -2.75 -1.97
C THR A 95 -14.19 -2.42 -0.63
N LEU A 96 -13.36 -1.36 -0.58
CA LEU A 96 -12.80 -0.88 0.68
C LEU A 96 -13.88 -0.28 1.59
N GLN A 97 -14.74 0.58 1.06
CA GLN A 97 -15.75 1.28 1.85
C GLN A 97 -16.84 0.35 2.40
N SER A 98 -17.23 -0.69 1.65
CA SER A 98 -18.20 -1.70 2.11
C SER A 98 -17.66 -2.59 3.23
N GLY A 99 -16.34 -2.58 3.46
CA GLY A 99 -15.69 -3.48 4.42
C GLY A 99 -15.51 -4.91 3.90
N GLU A 100 -15.64 -5.14 2.60
CA GLU A 100 -15.29 -6.41 1.96
C GLU A 100 -13.78 -6.68 2.08
N VAL A 101 -12.94 -5.63 2.01
CA VAL A 101 -11.54 -5.68 2.34
C VAL A 101 -11.21 -4.75 3.52
N ASP A 102 -10.15 -5.07 4.24
CA ASP A 102 -9.69 -4.30 5.40
C ASP A 102 -8.73 -3.18 4.96
N MET A 103 -7.92 -3.44 3.93
CA MET A 103 -7.02 -2.48 3.29
C MET A 103 -6.91 -2.73 1.79
N LEU A 104 -6.48 -1.71 1.05
CA LEU A 104 -6.01 -1.85 -0.33
C LEU A 104 -4.49 -1.73 -0.35
N ALA A 105 -3.79 -2.72 -0.91
CA ALA A 105 -2.45 -2.60 -1.45
C ALA A 105 -2.54 -3.01 -2.92
N ARG A 106 -2.79 -2.01 -3.78
CA ARG A 106 -3.25 -2.23 -5.15
C ARG A 106 -2.81 -1.08 -6.06
N ASN A 107 -1.51 -0.82 -6.11
CA ASN A 107 -0.94 0.25 -6.94
C ASN A 107 -1.88 1.48 -7.05
N THR A 108 -2.34 1.99 -5.88
CA THR A 108 -3.32 3.09 -5.82
C THR A 108 -2.60 4.40 -5.56
N THR A 109 -2.73 5.33 -6.50
CA THR A 109 -2.11 6.67 -6.39
C THR A 109 -2.73 7.49 -5.29
N TRP A 110 -1.90 8.02 -4.41
CA TRP A 110 -2.29 8.96 -3.37
C TRP A 110 -2.58 10.33 -4.00
N THR A 111 -3.83 10.76 -3.94
CA THR A 111 -4.27 12.09 -4.39
C THR A 111 -5.08 12.77 -3.31
N SER A 112 -5.13 14.10 -3.33
CA SER A 112 -5.92 14.88 -2.36
C SER A 112 -7.41 14.51 -2.41
N SER A 113 -7.98 14.30 -3.59
CA SER A 113 -9.38 13.91 -3.73
C SER A 113 -9.66 12.53 -3.12
N ARG A 114 -8.82 11.52 -3.40
CA ARG A 114 -8.97 10.18 -2.82
C ARG A 114 -8.82 10.18 -1.31
N ASP A 115 -7.86 10.97 -0.81
CA ASP A 115 -7.62 11.08 0.63
C ASP A 115 -8.69 11.92 1.34
N ALA A 116 -9.15 13.01 0.74
CA ALA A 116 -10.08 13.93 1.40
C ALA A 116 -11.56 13.52 1.30
N THR A 117 -12.00 12.91 0.18
CA THR A 117 -13.43 12.76 -0.13
C THR A 117 -13.96 11.32 -0.07
N MET A 118 -13.08 10.29 -0.09
CA MET A 118 -13.53 8.91 -0.18
C MET A 118 -13.70 8.17 1.16
N GLY A 119 -13.69 8.89 2.31
CA GLY A 119 -13.82 8.24 3.62
C GLY A 119 -12.69 7.27 3.97
N SER A 120 -11.55 7.39 3.30
CA SER A 120 -10.36 6.57 3.42
C SER A 120 -9.12 7.43 3.53
N THR A 121 -7.98 6.83 3.86
CA THR A 121 -6.71 7.54 3.99
C THR A 121 -5.55 6.64 3.55
N PHE A 122 -4.47 7.27 3.09
CA PHE A 122 -3.24 6.58 2.71
C PHE A 122 -2.27 6.47 3.89
N ALA A 123 -1.70 5.31 4.10
CA ALA A 123 -0.76 5.07 5.20
C ALA A 123 0.69 5.45 4.84
N GLY A 124 0.96 5.79 3.60
CA GLY A 124 2.27 6.20 3.09
C GLY A 124 2.44 5.86 1.62
N THR A 125 3.61 6.14 1.05
CA THR A 125 3.95 5.78 -0.33
C THR A 125 4.79 4.50 -0.32
N LEU A 126 4.26 3.44 -0.93
CA LEU A 126 4.95 2.15 -1.08
C LEU A 126 5.80 2.12 -2.35
N PHE A 127 5.42 2.88 -3.38
CA PHE A 127 6.15 2.94 -4.65
C PHE A 127 5.92 4.29 -5.33
N TYR A 128 7.00 4.95 -5.72
CA TYR A 128 6.97 6.19 -6.51
C TYR A 128 7.01 5.85 -7.99
N ASP A 129 5.97 6.27 -8.72
CA ASP A 129 5.79 6.02 -10.15
C ASP A 129 5.43 7.30 -10.90
N GLY A 130 5.24 7.18 -12.19
CA GLY A 130 4.72 8.19 -13.10
C GLY A 130 3.89 7.54 -14.19
N GLN A 131 3.00 8.30 -14.82
CA GLN A 131 2.27 7.83 -15.98
C GLN A 131 3.11 7.95 -17.24
N GLY A 132 3.12 6.89 -18.05
CA GLY A 132 3.82 6.84 -19.34
C GLY A 132 2.95 6.35 -20.49
N PHE A 133 3.59 6.12 -21.60
CA PHE A 133 2.97 5.61 -22.83
C PHE A 133 3.79 4.47 -23.39
N MET A 134 3.14 3.42 -23.84
CA MET A 134 3.75 2.30 -24.58
C MET A 134 3.18 2.23 -25.98
N VAL A 135 4.06 2.07 -26.96
CA VAL A 135 3.74 1.99 -28.39
C VAL A 135 4.49 0.82 -29.03
N LYS A 136 4.06 0.40 -30.22
CA LYS A 136 4.87 -0.50 -31.06
C LYS A 136 6.09 0.24 -31.62
N LYS A 137 7.28 -0.37 -31.64
CA LYS A 137 8.50 0.20 -32.24
C LYS A 137 8.31 0.57 -33.70
N SER A 138 7.50 -0.21 -34.42
CA SER A 138 7.18 0.05 -35.84
C SER A 138 6.48 1.39 -36.08
N ALA A 139 5.82 1.96 -35.05
CA ALA A 139 5.20 3.28 -35.14
C ALA A 139 6.21 4.43 -35.21
N LYS A 140 7.50 4.18 -34.89
CA LYS A 140 8.60 5.18 -34.92
C LYS A 140 8.32 6.44 -34.10
N ILE A 141 7.54 6.29 -32.99
CA ILE A 141 7.20 7.34 -32.03
C ILE A 141 8.21 7.28 -30.90
N ASN A 142 8.84 8.41 -30.56
CA ASN A 142 9.88 8.51 -29.55
C ASN A 142 9.51 9.42 -28.37
N ARG A 143 8.49 10.24 -28.52
CA ARG A 143 8.05 11.21 -27.52
C ARG A 143 6.53 11.31 -27.47
N ALA A 144 5.98 11.58 -26.27
CA ALA A 144 4.55 11.75 -26.07
C ALA A 144 3.94 12.89 -26.91
N ALA A 145 4.71 13.92 -27.25
CA ALA A 145 4.28 15.01 -28.11
C ALA A 145 3.91 14.58 -29.54
N GLN A 146 4.32 13.38 -29.97
CA GLN A 146 4.03 12.83 -31.30
C GLN A 146 2.70 12.03 -31.34
N LEU A 147 1.98 11.93 -30.21
CA LEU A 147 0.77 11.11 -30.07
C LEU A 147 -0.52 11.83 -30.51
N ASN A 148 -0.43 12.98 -31.19
CA ASN A 148 -1.62 13.73 -31.63
C ASN A 148 -2.48 12.88 -32.57
N GLY A 149 -3.78 12.76 -32.26
CA GLY A 149 -4.75 11.97 -33.05
C GLY A 149 -4.73 10.47 -32.80
N ALA A 150 -3.84 9.96 -31.94
CA ALA A 150 -3.69 8.53 -31.65
C ALA A 150 -4.91 7.91 -30.97
N THR A 151 -5.11 6.61 -31.21
CA THR A 151 -6.08 5.81 -30.47
C THR A 151 -5.39 5.24 -29.22
N ILE A 152 -5.91 5.58 -28.01
CA ILE A 152 -5.23 5.31 -26.74
C ILE A 152 -6.09 4.44 -25.84
N CYS A 153 -5.57 3.28 -25.47
CA CYS A 153 -6.14 2.41 -24.47
C CYS A 153 -5.89 2.98 -23.07
N VAL A 154 -6.95 3.08 -22.24
CA VAL A 154 -6.89 3.57 -20.86
C VAL A 154 -7.94 2.89 -19.99
N GLN A 155 -7.64 2.63 -18.72
CA GLN A 155 -8.61 2.11 -17.76
C GLN A 155 -9.42 3.23 -17.12
N PRO A 156 -10.77 3.08 -16.98
CA PRO A 156 -11.61 4.09 -16.35
C PRO A 156 -11.41 4.13 -14.83
N GLY A 157 -11.74 5.28 -14.21
CA GLY A 157 -11.66 5.47 -12.75
C GLY A 157 -10.22 5.57 -12.23
N THR A 158 -9.28 5.90 -13.10
CA THR A 158 -7.85 6.04 -12.79
C THR A 158 -7.39 7.48 -12.83
N THR A 159 -6.29 7.79 -12.15
CA THR A 159 -5.55 9.05 -12.35
C THR A 159 -5.05 9.17 -13.78
N THR A 160 -4.67 8.04 -14.39
CA THR A 160 -4.17 7.97 -15.76
C THR A 160 -5.18 8.43 -16.80
N GLU A 161 -6.48 8.16 -16.61
CA GLU A 161 -7.55 8.67 -17.48
C GLU A 161 -7.66 10.20 -17.39
N LEU A 162 -7.59 10.75 -16.17
CA LEU A 162 -7.65 12.20 -15.93
C LEU A 162 -6.41 12.91 -16.48
N ASN A 163 -5.23 12.40 -16.15
CA ASN A 163 -3.95 12.98 -16.59
C ASN A 163 -3.79 12.92 -18.11
N LEU A 164 -4.28 11.84 -18.75
CA LEU A 164 -4.30 11.72 -20.21
C LEU A 164 -5.06 12.91 -20.85
N SER A 165 -6.26 13.15 -20.35
CA SER A 165 -7.11 14.26 -20.83
C SER A 165 -6.46 15.62 -20.62
N ASP A 166 -5.86 15.84 -19.44
CA ASP A 166 -5.19 17.08 -19.09
C ASP A 166 -3.93 17.31 -19.92
N PHE A 167 -3.11 16.26 -20.12
CA PHE A 167 -1.91 16.34 -20.95
C PHE A 167 -2.23 16.73 -22.38
N PHE A 168 -3.16 16.04 -23.04
CA PHE A 168 -3.53 16.33 -24.42
C PHE A 168 -4.14 17.72 -24.57
N ARG A 169 -5.02 18.12 -23.66
CA ARG A 169 -5.60 19.48 -23.64
C ARG A 169 -4.51 20.55 -23.49
N SER A 170 -3.57 20.37 -22.56
CA SER A 170 -2.48 21.33 -22.31
C SER A 170 -1.56 21.51 -23.51
N LYS A 171 -1.39 20.47 -24.31
CA LYS A 171 -0.58 20.46 -25.55
C LYS A 171 -1.38 20.80 -26.79
N LYS A 172 -2.69 21.12 -26.66
CA LYS A 172 -3.61 21.36 -27.79
C LYS A 172 -3.64 20.18 -28.79
N MET A 173 -3.50 18.97 -28.26
CA MET A 173 -3.56 17.71 -29.00
C MET A 173 -4.91 17.05 -28.83
N THR A 174 -5.26 16.14 -29.74
CA THR A 174 -6.45 15.30 -29.70
C THR A 174 -6.07 13.83 -29.59
N PHE A 175 -6.97 12.99 -29.06
CA PHE A 175 -6.84 11.54 -29.02
C PHE A 175 -8.21 10.87 -29.10
N LYS A 176 -8.22 9.57 -29.40
CA LYS A 176 -9.41 8.71 -29.38
C LYS A 176 -9.28 7.70 -28.24
N PRO A 177 -10.03 7.84 -27.13
CA PRO A 177 -9.91 6.91 -26.04
C PRO A 177 -10.58 5.55 -26.36
N VAL A 178 -9.90 4.47 -25.99
CA VAL A 178 -10.46 3.11 -25.92
C VAL A 178 -10.46 2.72 -24.45
N VAL A 179 -11.65 2.81 -23.84
CA VAL A 179 -11.83 2.62 -22.40
C VAL A 179 -12.20 1.19 -22.12
N ILE A 180 -11.36 0.46 -21.36
CA ILE A 180 -11.57 -0.95 -20.99
C ILE A 180 -11.21 -1.11 -19.51
N ALA A 181 -12.16 -1.60 -18.70
CA ALA A 181 -12.01 -1.70 -17.25
C ALA A 181 -11.05 -2.84 -16.82
N GLU A 182 -11.14 -3.98 -17.46
CA GLU A 182 -10.40 -5.17 -17.04
C GLU A 182 -8.97 -5.17 -17.60
N LEU A 183 -7.97 -5.39 -16.70
CA LEU A 183 -6.56 -5.30 -17.03
C LEU A 183 -6.16 -6.26 -18.18
N ASN A 184 -6.57 -7.52 -18.10
CA ASN A 184 -6.23 -8.50 -19.14
C ASN A 184 -6.87 -8.16 -20.49
N GLN A 185 -8.08 -7.60 -20.50
CA GLN A 185 -8.77 -7.23 -21.74
C GLN A 185 -8.14 -6.02 -22.41
N ILE A 186 -7.71 -5.00 -21.63
CA ILE A 186 -7.04 -3.82 -22.20
C ILE A 186 -5.65 -4.17 -22.74
N GLU A 187 -4.90 -5.06 -22.07
CA GLU A 187 -3.63 -5.58 -22.55
C GLU A 187 -3.81 -6.32 -23.89
N GLN A 188 -4.78 -7.22 -23.97
CA GLN A 188 -5.12 -7.95 -25.19
C GLN A 188 -5.57 -7.02 -26.33
N ALA A 189 -6.39 -6.01 -26.03
CA ALA A 189 -6.83 -5.02 -27.01
C ALA A 189 -5.66 -4.24 -27.60
N PHE A 190 -4.69 -3.84 -26.77
CA PHE A 190 -3.49 -3.17 -27.19
C PHE A 190 -2.60 -4.09 -28.07
N PHE A 191 -2.35 -5.32 -27.64
CA PHE A 191 -1.52 -6.27 -28.40
C PHE A 191 -2.15 -6.64 -29.75
N ALA A 192 -3.48 -6.72 -29.81
CA ALA A 192 -4.24 -6.95 -31.04
C ALA A 192 -4.28 -5.70 -31.97
N GLY A 193 -3.71 -4.56 -31.55
CA GLY A 193 -3.69 -3.34 -32.35
C GLY A 193 -5.01 -2.57 -32.40
N ARG A 194 -5.92 -2.80 -31.44
CA ARG A 194 -7.15 -2.00 -31.28
C ARG A 194 -6.86 -0.57 -30.83
N CYS A 195 -5.70 -0.36 -30.18
CA CYS A 195 -5.17 0.94 -29.80
C CYS A 195 -3.75 1.08 -30.32
N ASP A 196 -3.37 2.29 -30.76
CA ASP A 196 -2.00 2.62 -31.15
C ASP A 196 -1.07 2.73 -29.94
N VAL A 197 -1.65 3.15 -28.81
CA VAL A 197 -0.95 3.48 -27.55
C VAL A 197 -1.66 2.84 -26.38
N TYR A 198 -0.89 2.36 -25.41
CA TYR A 198 -1.40 2.02 -24.08
C TYR A 198 -0.79 2.98 -23.04
N THR A 199 -1.61 3.54 -22.16
CA THR A 199 -1.17 4.42 -21.09
C THR A 199 -1.63 3.92 -19.73
N THR A 200 -0.70 3.87 -18.80
CA THR A 200 -0.87 3.59 -17.38
C THR A 200 0.42 4.00 -16.65
N ASP A 201 0.58 3.63 -15.38
CA ASP A 201 1.84 3.78 -14.64
C ASP A 201 3.00 3.13 -15.41
N ILE A 202 4.18 3.73 -15.39
CA ILE A 202 5.36 3.22 -16.11
C ILE A 202 5.71 1.81 -15.67
N SER A 203 5.58 1.52 -14.36
CA SER A 203 5.77 0.17 -13.83
C SER A 203 4.73 -0.82 -14.40
N GLY A 204 3.50 -0.36 -14.56
CA GLY A 204 2.41 -1.13 -15.17
C GLY A 204 2.69 -1.40 -16.67
N LEU A 205 3.23 -0.42 -17.40
CA LEU A 205 3.66 -0.62 -18.79
C LEU A 205 4.79 -1.64 -18.89
N ALA A 206 5.76 -1.60 -17.97
CA ALA A 206 6.85 -2.58 -17.94
C ALA A 206 6.32 -3.99 -17.66
N ALA A 207 5.38 -4.13 -16.72
CA ALA A 207 4.70 -5.39 -16.42
C ALA A 207 3.94 -5.93 -17.64
N THR A 208 3.18 -5.07 -18.32
CA THR A 208 2.43 -5.42 -19.55
C THR A 208 3.37 -5.82 -20.67
N ARG A 209 4.46 -5.09 -20.88
CA ARG A 209 5.46 -5.44 -21.91
C ARG A 209 6.04 -6.84 -21.69
N ARG A 210 6.26 -7.26 -20.43
CA ARG A 210 6.74 -8.61 -20.09
C ARG A 210 5.76 -9.72 -20.48
N LYS A 211 4.46 -9.41 -20.55
CA LYS A 211 3.41 -10.34 -20.96
C LYS A 211 3.19 -10.36 -22.48
N ALA A 212 3.76 -9.40 -23.23
CA ALA A 212 3.57 -9.32 -24.68
C ALA A 212 4.11 -10.58 -25.37
N PRO A 213 3.47 -11.06 -26.46
CA PRO A 213 3.99 -12.17 -27.27
C PRO A 213 5.40 -11.92 -27.78
N THR A 214 5.71 -10.66 -28.12
CA THR A 214 7.01 -10.17 -28.60
C THR A 214 7.39 -8.90 -27.82
N PRO A 215 7.92 -9.01 -26.58
CA PRO A 215 8.20 -7.85 -25.73
C PRO A 215 9.09 -6.80 -26.38
N ASP A 216 10.01 -7.24 -27.25
CA ASP A 216 10.96 -6.36 -27.95
C ASP A 216 10.34 -5.52 -29.06
N ASP A 217 9.11 -5.81 -29.48
CA ASP A 217 8.35 -5.00 -30.44
C ASP A 217 7.71 -3.77 -29.83
N TYR A 218 7.76 -3.63 -28.51
CA TYR A 218 7.14 -2.52 -27.78
C TYR A 218 8.20 -1.65 -27.10
N VAL A 219 7.93 -0.35 -27.07
CA VAL A 219 8.75 0.63 -26.36
C VAL A 219 7.89 1.48 -25.44
N ILE A 220 8.38 1.69 -24.23
CA ILE A 220 7.85 2.66 -23.29
C ILE A 220 8.54 3.98 -23.57
N LEU A 221 7.77 5.04 -23.85
CA LEU A 221 8.31 6.36 -24.12
C LEU A 221 8.98 6.95 -22.88
N PRO A 222 10.02 7.77 -23.03
CA PRO A 222 10.75 8.34 -21.88
C PRO A 222 9.98 9.43 -21.12
N ASP A 223 8.83 9.87 -21.64
CA ASP A 223 8.04 10.94 -21.06
C ASP A 223 7.18 10.41 -19.90
N ALA A 224 7.42 10.87 -18.69
CA ALA A 224 6.50 10.74 -17.55
C ALA A 224 5.64 12.00 -17.48
N ILE A 225 4.31 11.85 -17.56
CA ILE A 225 3.39 12.99 -17.63
C ILE A 225 2.72 13.31 -16.30
N SER A 226 2.95 12.51 -15.28
CA SER A 226 2.40 12.73 -13.91
C SER A 226 3.34 12.20 -12.83
N LYS A 227 2.98 12.51 -11.59
CA LYS A 227 3.52 11.87 -10.38
C LYS A 227 2.47 10.89 -9.86
N GLU A 228 2.87 9.64 -9.65
CA GLU A 228 1.99 8.58 -9.14
C GLU A 228 2.60 7.96 -7.87
N PRO A 229 2.46 8.61 -6.69
CA PRO A 229 2.85 7.99 -5.43
C PRO A 229 1.84 6.91 -5.06
N LEU A 230 2.20 5.66 -5.26
CA LEU A 230 1.34 4.50 -5.00
C LEU A 230 1.46 4.08 -3.54
N GLY A 231 0.35 3.85 -2.87
CA GLY A 231 0.39 3.49 -1.45
C GLY A 231 -0.80 2.68 -0.94
N PRO A 232 -0.62 2.05 0.22
CA PRO A 232 -1.70 1.34 0.89
C PRO A 232 -2.75 2.31 1.42
N MET A 233 -4.02 1.94 1.26
CA MET A 233 -5.18 2.73 1.63
C MET A 233 -6.08 1.95 2.56
N ILE A 234 -6.60 2.61 3.60
CA ILE A 234 -7.52 2.04 4.58
C ILE A 234 -8.74 2.92 4.77
N ARG A 235 -9.80 2.40 5.38
CA ARG A 235 -10.95 3.21 5.83
C ARG A 235 -10.52 4.14 6.95
N ARG A 236 -11.11 5.33 7.01
CA ARG A 236 -10.95 6.26 8.14
C ARG A 236 -11.67 5.73 9.39
N GLY A 237 -11.27 6.25 10.54
CA GLY A 237 -11.94 5.98 11.83
C GLY A 237 -11.26 4.89 12.67
N ASP A 238 -10.20 4.25 12.16
CA ASP A 238 -9.39 3.30 12.90
C ASP A 238 -7.91 3.73 12.88
N TRP A 239 -7.55 4.57 13.85
CA TRP A 239 -6.19 5.11 13.97
C TRP A 239 -5.16 4.07 14.42
N ASP A 240 -5.59 3.03 15.16
CA ASP A 240 -4.68 1.96 15.57
C ASP A 240 -4.28 1.10 14.38
N PHE A 241 -5.26 0.71 13.54
CA PHE A 241 -4.96 0.01 12.29
C PHE A 241 -4.13 0.86 11.33
N PHE A 242 -4.46 2.16 11.22
CA PHE A 242 -3.70 3.12 10.41
C PHE A 242 -2.23 3.18 10.83
N ASN A 243 -1.97 3.31 12.13
CA ASN A 243 -0.61 3.36 12.67
C ASN A 243 0.14 2.06 12.40
N ILE A 244 -0.52 0.90 12.58
CA ILE A 244 0.10 -0.40 12.28
C ILE A 244 0.50 -0.50 10.80
N VAL A 245 -0.39 -0.17 9.87
CA VAL A 245 -0.09 -0.22 8.43
C VAL A 245 1.04 0.75 8.07
N ARG A 246 0.98 1.99 8.57
CA ARG A 246 2.00 3.02 8.35
C ARG A 246 3.37 2.62 8.91
N TRP A 247 3.42 2.19 10.16
CA TRP A 247 4.69 1.85 10.80
C TRP A 247 5.25 0.52 10.30
N THR A 248 4.42 -0.38 9.78
CA THR A 248 4.90 -1.54 9.03
C THR A 248 5.68 -1.10 7.78
N LEU A 249 5.13 -0.16 6.99
CA LEU A 249 5.84 0.40 5.84
C LEU A 249 7.15 1.07 6.25
N PHE A 250 7.11 1.99 7.20
CA PHE A 250 8.31 2.71 7.64
C PHE A 250 9.33 1.78 8.28
N GLY A 251 8.89 0.78 9.04
CA GLY A 251 9.79 -0.21 9.63
C GLY A 251 10.52 -1.05 8.58
N LEU A 252 9.87 -1.43 7.49
CA LEU A 252 10.52 -2.14 6.38
C LEU A 252 11.55 -1.27 5.65
N VAL A 253 11.27 0.04 5.50
CA VAL A 253 12.21 1.02 4.91
C VAL A 253 13.40 1.25 5.84
N GLU A 254 13.17 1.44 7.15
CA GLU A 254 14.22 1.60 8.16
C GLU A 254 15.08 0.34 8.28
N ALA A 255 14.47 -0.86 8.22
CA ALA A 255 15.21 -2.11 8.20
C ALA A 255 16.17 -2.21 7.00
N GLU A 256 15.78 -1.74 5.82
CA GLU A 256 16.69 -1.64 4.67
C GLU A 256 17.83 -0.66 4.95
N GLU A 257 17.52 0.53 5.48
CA GLU A 257 18.51 1.57 5.76
C GLU A 257 19.64 1.11 6.68
N TYR A 258 19.28 0.28 7.69
CA TYR A 258 20.22 -0.28 8.66
C TYR A 258 20.69 -1.70 8.34
N GLY A 259 20.40 -2.20 7.13
CA GLY A 259 20.87 -3.51 6.67
C GLY A 259 20.30 -4.71 7.44
N VAL A 260 19.13 -4.54 8.08
CA VAL A 260 18.39 -5.64 8.70
C VAL A 260 17.59 -6.37 7.63
N THR A 261 17.89 -7.64 7.40
CA THR A 261 17.32 -8.48 6.32
C THR A 261 16.61 -9.69 6.88
N ALA A 262 15.82 -10.38 6.04
CA ALA A 262 15.20 -11.65 6.42
C ALA A 262 16.26 -12.69 6.90
N ALA A 263 17.42 -12.70 6.27
CA ALA A 263 18.49 -13.65 6.58
C ALA A 263 19.24 -13.33 7.88
N ASN A 264 19.30 -12.06 8.31
CA ASN A 264 20.13 -11.68 9.45
C ASN A 264 19.35 -11.15 10.67
N VAL A 265 18.04 -10.97 10.58
CA VAL A 265 17.23 -10.31 11.63
C VAL A 265 17.35 -11.02 13.00
N ASP A 266 17.36 -12.34 13.02
CA ASP A 266 17.50 -13.12 14.29
C ASP A 266 18.89 -12.88 14.90
N ARG A 267 19.96 -12.88 14.09
CA ARG A 267 21.34 -12.58 14.54
C ARG A 267 21.44 -11.14 15.01
N MET A 268 20.87 -10.17 14.25
CA MET A 268 20.87 -8.77 14.67
C MET A 268 20.14 -8.57 15.99
N LYS A 269 19.04 -9.31 16.22
CA LYS A 269 18.31 -9.28 17.49
C LYS A 269 19.16 -9.81 18.65
N ALA A 270 19.94 -10.87 18.44
CA ALA A 270 20.77 -11.48 19.49
C ALA A 270 22.05 -10.67 19.81
N GLU A 271 22.66 -10.06 18.80
CA GLU A 271 24.06 -9.60 18.90
C GLU A 271 24.23 -8.08 18.77
N SER A 272 23.30 -7.36 18.13
CA SER A 272 23.51 -5.94 17.80
C SER A 272 23.64 -5.06 19.04
N LYS A 273 24.63 -4.18 19.01
CA LYS A 273 24.84 -3.10 19.99
C LYS A 273 24.41 -1.73 19.46
N ASP A 274 24.06 -1.65 18.18
CA ASP A 274 23.55 -0.40 17.59
C ASP A 274 22.16 -0.07 18.14
N PRO A 275 21.98 1.12 18.76
CA PRO A 275 20.70 1.47 19.38
C PRO A 275 19.53 1.57 18.40
N VAL A 276 19.78 1.86 17.12
CA VAL A 276 18.72 1.90 16.09
C VAL A 276 18.31 0.47 15.71
N ILE A 277 19.29 -0.40 15.45
CA ILE A 277 19.02 -1.80 15.18
C ILE A 277 18.30 -2.45 16.37
N GLN A 278 18.72 -2.17 17.61
CA GLN A 278 18.03 -2.67 18.81
C GLN A 278 16.55 -2.28 18.87
N ARG A 279 16.20 -1.08 18.42
CA ARG A 279 14.79 -0.66 18.30
C ARG A 279 14.07 -1.40 17.18
N ILE A 280 14.69 -1.52 15.99
CA ILE A 280 14.13 -2.27 14.86
C ILE A 280 13.81 -3.73 15.25
N VAL A 281 14.72 -4.37 15.98
CA VAL A 281 14.57 -5.78 16.39
C VAL A 281 13.86 -5.96 17.74
N GLY A 282 13.36 -4.88 18.35
CA GLY A 282 12.53 -4.93 19.56
C GLY A 282 13.27 -5.28 20.86
N THR A 283 14.61 -5.16 20.91
CA THR A 283 15.41 -5.40 22.14
C THR A 283 15.60 -4.13 22.98
N SER A 284 15.23 -2.98 22.44
CA SER A 284 15.25 -1.69 23.13
C SER A 284 14.02 -0.86 22.73
N GLY A 285 13.46 -0.13 23.73
CA GLY A 285 12.23 0.61 23.54
C GLY A 285 10.98 -0.28 23.53
N ASP A 286 9.81 0.35 23.62
CA ASP A 286 8.50 -0.34 23.65
C ASP A 286 7.59 0.19 22.52
N LEU A 287 8.15 0.20 21.30
CA LEU A 287 7.51 0.82 20.14
C LEU A 287 6.23 0.11 19.72
N GLY A 288 6.14 -1.19 19.93
CA GLY A 288 4.94 -1.98 19.62
C GLY A 288 3.77 -1.68 20.54
N LYS A 289 4.03 -1.40 21.82
CA LYS A 289 2.98 -1.25 22.85
C LYS A 289 1.98 -0.14 22.54
N GLY A 290 2.47 1.01 22.03
CA GLY A 290 1.59 2.12 21.62
C GLY A 290 0.62 1.77 20.49
N MET A 291 0.88 0.68 19.76
CA MET A 291 0.05 0.13 18.69
C MET A 291 -0.67 -1.17 19.11
N GLY A 292 -0.60 -1.56 20.38
CA GLY A 292 -1.16 -2.82 20.87
C GLY A 292 -0.45 -4.08 20.32
N LEU A 293 0.84 -3.95 19.99
CA LEU A 293 1.71 -5.00 19.46
C LEU A 293 2.78 -5.37 20.49
N ASP A 294 3.37 -6.56 20.34
CA ASP A 294 4.55 -6.96 21.12
C ASP A 294 5.86 -6.41 20.51
N ALA A 295 6.96 -6.56 21.23
CA ALA A 295 8.27 -6.05 20.81
C ALA A 295 8.77 -6.64 19.48
N ASP A 296 8.34 -7.84 19.10
CA ASP A 296 8.82 -8.57 17.92
C ASP A 296 8.03 -8.29 16.65
N TRP A 297 7.12 -7.32 16.67
CA TRP A 297 6.23 -7.05 15.55
C TRP A 297 6.97 -6.82 14.23
N LEU A 298 8.04 -6.02 14.23
CA LEU A 298 8.82 -5.72 13.03
C LEU A 298 9.76 -6.86 12.65
N VAL A 299 10.32 -7.56 13.64
CA VAL A 299 11.12 -8.78 13.39
C VAL A 299 10.30 -9.79 12.58
N ARG A 300 9.04 -10.01 12.95
CA ARG A 300 8.16 -10.92 12.21
C ARG A 300 7.91 -10.48 10.77
N ALA A 301 7.68 -9.17 10.56
CA ALA A 301 7.51 -8.64 9.21
C ALA A 301 8.77 -8.88 8.36
N VAL A 302 9.94 -8.42 8.84
CA VAL A 302 11.21 -8.55 8.12
C VAL A 302 11.56 -10.03 7.88
N LYS A 303 11.38 -10.90 8.87
CA LYS A 303 11.65 -12.34 8.72
C LYS A 303 10.75 -12.99 7.66
N SER A 304 9.52 -12.53 7.54
CA SER A 304 8.51 -13.12 6.64
C SER A 304 8.68 -12.69 5.19
N VAL A 305 8.97 -11.41 4.93
CA VAL A 305 8.96 -10.84 3.59
C VAL A 305 10.27 -10.13 3.20
N GLY A 306 11.20 -9.98 4.15
CA GLY A 306 12.40 -9.16 3.98
C GLY A 306 12.15 -7.69 4.29
N ASN A 307 13.19 -6.87 4.20
CA ASN A 307 13.09 -5.42 4.24
C ASN A 307 12.58 -4.86 2.89
N TYR A 308 12.36 -3.55 2.81
CA TYR A 308 11.83 -2.93 1.58
C TYR A 308 12.72 -3.20 0.35
N GLY A 309 14.04 -3.16 0.47
CA GLY A 309 14.98 -3.46 -0.62
C GLY A 309 14.90 -4.89 -1.12
N GLU A 310 14.73 -5.87 -0.20
CA GLU A 310 14.55 -7.28 -0.55
C GLU A 310 13.20 -7.50 -1.27
N ILE A 311 12.13 -6.86 -0.79
CA ILE A 311 10.81 -6.89 -1.42
C ILE A 311 10.87 -6.29 -2.84
N TYR A 312 11.51 -5.12 -2.98
CA TYR A 312 11.70 -4.46 -4.27
C TYR A 312 12.47 -5.33 -5.25
N THR A 313 13.63 -5.81 -4.85
CA THR A 313 14.53 -6.61 -5.72
C THR A 313 13.84 -7.87 -6.21
N ARG A 314 13.12 -8.57 -5.33
CA ARG A 314 12.42 -9.81 -5.67
C ARG A 314 11.26 -9.59 -6.64
N ASN A 315 10.51 -8.51 -6.46
CA ASN A 315 9.25 -8.32 -7.19
C ASN A 315 9.37 -7.37 -8.39
N ILE A 316 10.06 -6.25 -8.23
CA ILE A 316 10.17 -5.18 -9.25
C ILE A 316 11.43 -5.36 -10.12
N GLY A 317 12.53 -5.86 -9.53
CA GLY A 317 13.77 -6.13 -10.26
C GLY A 317 13.58 -6.90 -11.57
N PRO A 318 12.78 -8.00 -11.60
CA PRO A 318 12.52 -8.75 -12.84
C PRO A 318 11.83 -7.97 -13.95
N LEU A 319 11.19 -6.83 -13.64
CA LEU A 319 10.59 -5.93 -14.65
C LEU A 319 11.64 -5.05 -15.35
N GLY A 320 12.89 -5.05 -14.86
CA GLY A 320 13.96 -4.19 -15.39
C GLY A 320 13.80 -2.72 -15.00
N ILE A 321 13.10 -2.44 -13.90
CA ILE A 321 12.91 -1.09 -13.38
C ILE A 321 13.98 -0.83 -12.32
N GLU A 322 14.79 0.21 -12.55
CA GLU A 322 15.76 0.70 -11.57
C GLU A 322 15.07 1.33 -10.36
N ARG A 323 15.76 1.35 -9.23
CA ARG A 323 15.23 1.93 -7.99
C ARG A 323 14.80 3.41 -8.16
N GLY A 324 15.63 4.24 -8.76
CA GLY A 324 15.34 5.66 -9.00
C GLY A 324 14.77 6.33 -7.74
N GLN A 325 13.58 6.91 -7.83
CA GLN A 325 12.90 7.53 -6.67
C GLN A 325 12.55 6.52 -5.57
N ASN A 326 12.54 5.23 -5.84
CA ASN A 326 12.31 4.18 -4.85
C ASN A 326 13.59 3.72 -4.14
N ALA A 327 14.73 4.35 -4.39
CA ALA A 327 15.95 4.17 -3.61
C ALA A 327 15.83 4.85 -2.24
N GLN A 328 16.67 4.44 -1.30
CA GLN A 328 16.80 5.09 0.00
C GLN A 328 17.18 6.57 -0.17
N TRP A 329 16.72 7.41 0.76
CA TRP A 329 17.02 8.85 0.74
C TRP A 329 18.54 9.15 0.70
N LYS A 330 19.35 8.36 1.40
CA LYS A 330 20.82 8.48 1.38
C LYS A 330 21.45 8.13 0.03
N ASP A 331 20.72 7.40 -0.81
CA ASP A 331 21.14 6.98 -2.16
C ASP A 331 20.45 7.83 -3.25
N GLY A 332 19.90 9.00 -2.87
CA GLY A 332 19.26 9.95 -3.78
C GLY A 332 17.81 9.66 -4.13
N GLY A 333 17.16 8.69 -3.48
CA GLY A 333 15.74 8.37 -3.64
C GLY A 333 14.83 9.11 -2.66
N LEU A 334 13.57 8.70 -2.63
CA LEU A 334 12.51 9.28 -1.79
C LEU A 334 12.03 8.31 -0.69
N MET A 335 12.61 7.11 -0.58
CA MET A 335 12.27 6.19 0.50
C MET A 335 12.92 6.70 1.79
N TYR A 336 12.13 7.44 2.55
CA TYR A 336 12.50 8.10 3.79
C TYR A 336 11.50 7.73 4.88
N ALA A 337 11.95 6.97 5.88
CA ALA A 337 11.14 6.63 7.04
C ALA A 337 11.39 7.61 8.19
N PRO A 338 10.34 8.05 8.93
CA PRO A 338 10.54 8.68 10.22
C PRO A 338 11.22 7.70 11.19
N PRO A 339 12.14 8.19 12.04
CA PRO A 339 12.92 7.31 12.91
C PRO A 339 12.04 6.57 13.93
N LEU A 340 12.33 5.29 14.14
CA LEU A 340 11.73 4.47 15.19
C LEU A 340 12.25 4.88 16.57
N ARG A 341 11.51 5.74 17.29
CA ARG A 341 11.85 6.26 18.63
C ARG A 341 10.65 6.30 19.57
#